data_5fce151132abcc34e8fc088cb02fcd2f
#
_entry.id   5fce151132abcc34e8fc088cb02fcd2f
#
_cell.length_a   1.000
_cell.length_b   1.000
_cell.length_c   1.000
_cell.angle_alpha   90.00
_cell.angle_beta   90.00
_cell.angle_gamma   90.00
#
_symmetry.space_group_name_H-M   'P 1'
#
loop_
_entity.id
_entity.type
_entity.pdbx_description
1 polymer ?
#
loop_
_entity_poly.entity_id
_entity_poly.type
_entity_poly.pdbx_seq_one_letter_code
_entity_poly.pdbx_strand_id
1 'polypeptide(L)'
;MSEHKKQNLADPSVRKRFVTYKEATELYSMGLTRIQEHAKIAGATYKMGNKVLVNTDIFEAYLEQFRIPGDYEGMARKFTPDLAGLYR
;
A
#
# COMPACT_ATOMS: atom_id res chain seq x y z
N MET A 1 15.02 -22.84 11.02
CA MET A 1 15.05 -21.95 11.87
C MET A 1 14.00 -20.95 11.93
N SER A 2 13.11 -21.26 12.75
CA SER A 2 11.99 -20.40 12.91
C SER A 2 12.36 -19.09 13.52
N GLU A 3 13.35 -19.03 14.36
CA GLU A 3 13.69 -17.75 14.91
C GLU A 3 14.25 -16.83 13.86
N HIS A 4 14.85 -17.42 12.85
CA HIS A 4 15.32 -16.63 11.75
C HIS A 4 14.19 -15.87 11.10
N LYS A 5 13.09 -16.55 10.89
CA LYS A 5 11.95 -15.91 10.30
C LYS A 5 11.35 -14.87 11.19
N LYS A 6 11.35 -15.13 12.48
CA LYS A 6 10.83 -14.15 13.39
C LYS A 6 11.62 -12.90 13.36
N GLN A 7 12.92 -13.01 13.27
CA GLN A 7 13.75 -11.85 13.21
C GLN A 7 13.44 -11.02 12.01
N ASN A 8 13.23 -11.68 10.87
CA ASN A 8 12.90 -10.96 9.66
C ASN A 8 11.62 -10.19 9.79
N LEU A 9 10.64 -10.78 10.43
CA LEU A 9 9.35 -10.13 10.59
C LEU A 9 9.45 -8.95 11.53
N ALA A 10 10.37 -9.01 12.46
CA ALA A 10 10.54 -7.94 13.41
C ALA A 10 11.33 -6.77 12.84
N ASP A 11 12.09 -7.01 11.81
CA ASP A 11 12.91 -5.98 11.21
C ASP A 11 12.04 -5.03 10.41
N PRO A 12 12.01 -3.76 10.76
CA PRO A 12 11.14 -2.81 10.04
C PRO A 12 11.50 -2.64 8.58
N SER A 13 12.69 -3.01 8.18
CA SER A 13 13.07 -2.89 6.79
C SER A 13 12.58 -4.07 5.97
N VAL A 14 12.08 -5.10 6.62
CA VAL A 14 11.60 -6.27 5.93
C VAL A 14 10.08 -6.26 5.92
N ARG A 15 9.51 -6.41 4.75
CA ARG A 15 8.06 -6.42 4.60
C ARG A 15 7.62 -7.71 4.00
N LYS A 16 6.41 -8.14 4.36
CA LYS A 16 5.81 -9.29 3.75
C LYS A 16 5.42 -8.94 2.32
N ARG A 17 5.61 -9.87 1.41
CA ARG A 17 5.13 -9.69 0.07
C ARG A 17 3.62 -9.89 0.02
N PHE A 18 3.11 -10.83 0.81
CA PHE A 18 1.68 -11.12 0.86
C PHE A 18 1.14 -10.75 2.22
N VAL A 19 0.03 -10.06 2.22
CA VAL A 19 -0.62 -9.66 3.47
C VAL A 19 -2.09 -9.94 3.35
N THR A 20 -2.76 -10.05 4.49
CA THR A 20 -4.21 -10.16 4.49
C THR A 20 -4.82 -8.80 4.24
N TYR A 21 -6.11 -8.75 3.97
CA TYR A 21 -6.79 -7.47 3.82
C TYR A 21 -6.60 -6.62 5.07
N LYS A 22 -6.72 -7.24 6.23
CA LYS A 22 -6.59 -6.50 7.47
C LYS A 22 -5.19 -5.90 7.61
N GLU A 23 -4.19 -6.71 7.31
CA GLU A 23 -2.81 -6.22 7.37
C GLU A 23 -2.60 -5.09 6.38
N ALA A 24 -3.22 -5.19 5.22
CA ALA A 24 -3.09 -4.15 4.22
C ALA A 24 -3.70 -2.84 4.67
N THR A 25 -4.82 -2.89 5.41
CA THR A 25 -5.40 -1.65 5.92
C THR A 25 -4.42 -0.92 6.81
N GLU A 26 -3.67 -1.66 7.58
CA GLU A 26 -2.68 -1.05 8.46
C GLU A 26 -1.45 -0.60 7.69
N LEU A 27 -1.01 -1.42 6.78
CA LEU A 27 0.20 -1.12 6.01
C LEU A 27 0.02 0.13 5.16
N TYR A 28 -1.15 0.27 4.54
CA TYR A 28 -1.40 1.37 3.62
C TYR A 28 -2.30 2.45 4.20
N SER A 29 -2.72 2.29 5.43
CA SER A 29 -3.56 3.28 6.10
C SER A 29 -4.83 3.56 5.31
N MET A 30 -5.46 2.53 4.83
CA MET A 30 -6.71 2.62 4.09
C MET A 30 -7.79 1.80 4.75
N GLY A 31 -9.03 2.19 4.53
CA GLY A 31 -10.14 1.40 5.04
C GLY A 31 -10.26 0.08 4.31
N LEU A 32 -10.95 -0.86 4.93
CA LEU A 32 -11.07 -2.20 4.40
C LEU A 32 -11.73 -2.24 3.03
N THR A 33 -12.82 -1.51 2.86
CA THR A 33 -13.52 -1.51 1.58
C THR A 33 -12.62 -1.01 0.46
N ARG A 34 -11.87 0.04 0.72
CA ARG A 34 -10.98 0.60 -0.26
C ARG A 34 -9.87 -0.38 -0.62
N ILE A 35 -9.33 -1.06 0.39
CA ILE A 35 -8.31 -2.07 0.13
C ILE A 35 -8.87 -3.18 -0.75
N GLN A 36 -10.05 -3.66 -0.43
CA GLN A 36 -10.65 -4.74 -1.20
C GLN A 36 -10.88 -4.35 -2.64
N GLU A 37 -11.40 -3.17 -2.85
CA GLU A 37 -11.68 -2.70 -4.19
C GLU A 37 -10.41 -2.53 -5.01
N HIS A 38 -9.45 -1.82 -4.45
CA HIS A 38 -8.25 -1.51 -5.20
C HIS A 38 -7.36 -2.72 -5.40
N ALA A 39 -7.33 -3.63 -4.44
CA ALA A 39 -6.56 -4.85 -4.64
C ALA A 39 -7.11 -5.67 -5.78
N LYS A 40 -8.42 -5.70 -5.93
CA LYS A 40 -9.03 -6.43 -7.03
C LYS A 40 -8.78 -5.74 -8.36
N ILE A 41 -8.91 -4.44 -8.39
CA ILE A 41 -8.64 -3.69 -9.61
C ILE A 41 -7.19 -3.88 -10.04
N ALA A 42 -6.29 -3.89 -9.08
CA ALA A 42 -4.87 -4.05 -9.36
C ALA A 42 -4.50 -5.45 -9.80
N GLY A 43 -5.38 -6.41 -9.58
CA GLY A 43 -5.03 -7.80 -9.84
C GLY A 43 -4.10 -8.35 -8.78
N ALA A 44 -4.16 -7.79 -7.59
CA ALA A 44 -3.25 -8.15 -6.51
C ALA A 44 -3.88 -9.10 -5.49
N THR A 45 -5.12 -9.48 -5.70
CA THR A 45 -5.83 -10.35 -4.76
C THR A 45 -5.63 -11.80 -5.13
N TYR A 46 -5.18 -12.58 -4.16
CA TYR A 46 -4.98 -14.01 -4.32
C TYR A 46 -5.93 -14.73 -3.39
N LYS A 47 -6.68 -15.66 -3.93
CA LYS A 47 -7.62 -16.39 -3.12
C LYS A 47 -7.33 -17.88 -3.20
N MET A 48 -7.11 -18.48 -2.04
CA MET A 48 -6.87 -19.91 -1.94
C MET A 48 -7.82 -20.46 -0.90
N GLY A 49 -8.87 -21.13 -1.37
CA GLY A 49 -9.87 -21.61 -0.44
C GLY A 49 -10.48 -20.44 0.30
N ASN A 50 -10.38 -20.47 1.61
CA ASN A 50 -10.91 -19.41 2.44
C ASN A 50 -9.92 -18.29 2.68
N LYS A 51 -8.70 -18.47 2.22
CA LYS A 51 -7.66 -17.50 2.50
C LYS A 51 -7.53 -16.50 1.37
N VAL A 52 -7.49 -15.23 1.72
CA VAL A 52 -7.34 -14.17 0.75
C VAL A 52 -6.11 -13.36 1.11
N LEU A 53 -5.24 -13.19 0.14
CA LEU A 53 -4.02 -12.43 0.35
C LEU A 53 -3.87 -11.36 -0.72
N VAL A 54 -3.13 -10.33 -0.38
CA VAL A 54 -2.83 -9.24 -1.30
C VAL A 54 -1.34 -9.25 -1.57
N ASN A 55 -0.97 -9.24 -2.83
CA ASN A 55 0.43 -9.14 -3.23
C ASN A 55 0.83 -7.68 -3.17
N THR A 56 1.71 -7.34 -2.23
CA THR A 56 2.07 -5.95 -2.01
C THR A 56 2.84 -5.37 -3.19
N ASP A 57 3.63 -6.18 -3.87
CA ASP A 57 4.39 -5.68 -5.02
C ASP A 57 3.46 -5.23 -6.13
N ILE A 58 2.46 -6.04 -6.43
CA ILE A 58 1.50 -5.70 -7.47
C ILE A 58 0.67 -4.52 -7.05
N PHE A 59 0.24 -4.52 -5.80
CA PHE A 59 -0.59 -3.45 -5.29
C PHE A 59 0.14 -2.11 -5.32
N GLU A 60 1.41 -2.12 -4.94
CA GLU A 60 2.17 -0.88 -4.91
C GLU A 60 2.49 -0.38 -6.30
N ALA A 61 2.69 -1.29 -7.24
CA ALA A 61 2.88 -0.88 -8.62
C ALA A 61 1.59 -0.20 -9.14
N TYR A 62 0.45 -0.75 -8.75
CA TYR A 62 -0.82 -0.17 -9.12
C TYR A 62 -0.97 1.23 -8.52
N LEU A 63 -0.51 1.43 -7.29
CA LEU A 63 -0.64 2.71 -6.62
C LEU A 63 0.17 3.81 -7.28
N GLU A 64 1.17 3.45 -8.07
CA GLU A 64 2.00 4.46 -8.72
C GLU A 64 1.22 5.38 -9.63
N GLN A 65 0.10 4.92 -10.15
CA GLN A 65 -0.71 5.78 -11.03
C GLN A 65 -1.30 6.96 -10.26
N PHE A 66 -1.36 6.86 -8.95
CA PHE A 66 -1.89 7.95 -8.13
C PHE A 66 -0.81 8.83 -7.56
N ARG A 67 0.42 8.54 -7.93
CA ARG A 67 1.54 9.29 -7.40
C ARG A 67 1.54 10.70 -7.95
N ILE A 68 1.87 11.63 -7.10
CA ILE A 68 1.97 13.01 -7.52
C ILE A 68 3.37 13.24 -8.04
N PRO A 69 3.52 13.71 -9.27
CA PRO A 69 4.86 13.88 -9.87
C PRO A 69 5.75 14.78 -9.04
N GLY A 70 7.03 14.53 -9.14
CA GLY A 70 7.98 15.27 -8.33
C GLY A 70 8.00 16.76 -8.59
N ASP A 71 7.85 17.17 -9.83
CA ASP A 71 7.88 18.60 -10.12
C ASP A 71 6.64 19.31 -9.64
N TYR A 72 5.65 18.56 -9.21
CA TYR A 72 4.49 19.12 -8.57
C TYR A 72 4.91 19.89 -7.32
N GLU A 73 6.00 19.50 -6.75
CA GLU A 73 6.51 20.15 -5.57
C GLU A 73 6.91 21.57 -5.82
N GLY A 74 7.38 21.86 -7.02
CA GLY A 74 7.67 23.22 -7.37
C GLY A 74 6.43 24.06 -7.30
N MET A 75 5.33 23.50 -7.72
CA MET A 75 4.06 24.19 -7.62
C MET A 75 3.62 24.30 -6.19
N ALA A 76 3.89 23.28 -5.42
CA ALA A 76 3.50 23.27 -4.03
C ALA A 76 4.14 24.41 -3.26
N ARG A 77 5.35 24.73 -3.59
CA ARG A 77 6.00 25.83 -2.89
C ARG A 77 5.33 27.14 -3.15
N LYS A 78 4.76 27.29 -4.31
CA LYS A 78 4.05 28.53 -4.63
C LYS A 78 2.68 28.57 -3.99
N PHE A 79 2.08 27.41 -3.82
CA PHE A 79 0.74 27.34 -3.30
C PHE A 79 0.68 26.61 -2.00
N THR A 80 1.63 26.85 -1.14
CA THR A 80 1.73 26.12 0.08
C THR A 80 0.41 25.95 0.83
N PRO A 81 -0.32 27.02 1.04
CA PRO A 81 -1.59 26.84 1.76
C PRO A 81 -2.60 26.04 0.97
N ASP A 82 -2.49 26.09 -0.35
CA ASP A 82 -3.47 25.40 -1.18
C ASP A 82 -3.13 23.95 -1.39
N LEU A 83 -1.89 23.61 -1.16
CA LEU A 83 -1.45 22.26 -1.40
C LEU A 83 -2.30 21.25 -0.67
N ALA A 84 -2.62 21.55 0.57
CA ALA A 84 -3.43 20.64 1.36
C ALA A 84 -4.79 20.43 0.70
N GLY A 85 -5.30 21.46 0.07
CA GLY A 85 -6.57 21.35 -0.60
C GLY A 85 -6.52 20.48 -1.83
N LEU A 86 -5.38 20.46 -2.49
CA LEU A 86 -5.23 19.68 -3.70
C LEU A 86 -5.25 18.20 -3.44
N TYR A 87 -4.88 17.81 -2.27
CA TYR A 87 -4.83 16.40 -1.93
C TYR A 87 -6.13 15.83 -1.46
N ARG A 88 -7.12 16.63 -1.29
CA ARG A 88 -8.40 16.16 -0.78
C ARG A 88 -9.30 15.64 -1.85
#